data_8ef51b37b01ef5cb90ad1c0a81e17027
#
_entry.id   8ef51b37b01ef5cb90ad1c0a81e17027
#
_cell.length_a   1.000
_cell.length_b   1.000
_cell.length_c   1.000
_cell.angle_alpha   90.00
_cell.angle_beta   90.00
_cell.angle_gamma   90.00
#
_symmetry.space_group_name_H-M   'P 1'
#
loop_
_entity.id
_entity.type
_entity.pdbx_description
1 polymer ?
#
loop_
_entity_poly.entity_id
_entity_poly.type
_entity_poly.pdbx_seq_one_letter_code
_entity_poly.pdbx_strand_id
1 'polypeptide(L)'
;MCQKEFDLLSLLHPLKSEAYDALYFKLRLAKRRAALWIAICDLADIWSLETVTQKLSEFADKAVNLAWCAAFNQELRKGKFPKKYDANPDNVGFFILAMGKLGAYELNYSSDIDLICFFDEEIFNPEEFQAVRRTFINAT
;
A
#
# COMPACT_ATOMS: atom_id res chain seq x y z
N MET A 1 34.28 2.96 -4.14
CA MET A 1 33.41 2.34 -5.14
C MET A 1 31.98 2.71 -4.75
N CYS A 2 31.32 3.58 -5.51
CA CYS A 2 30.04 4.17 -5.12
C CYS A 2 28.95 3.09 -5.24
N GLN A 3 28.52 2.51 -4.12
CA GLN A 3 27.30 1.71 -4.03
C GLN A 3 26.14 2.67 -4.28
N LYS A 4 25.66 2.76 -5.52
CA LYS A 4 24.31 3.25 -5.77
C LYS A 4 23.39 2.23 -5.15
N GLU A 5 22.94 2.51 -3.93
CA GLU A 5 21.89 1.74 -3.27
C GLU A 5 20.68 1.74 -4.21
N PHE A 6 20.33 0.56 -4.72
CA PHE A 6 19.17 0.45 -5.61
C PHE A 6 17.93 0.73 -4.78
N ASP A 7 17.28 1.85 -5.03
CA ASP A 7 16.03 2.21 -4.37
C ASP A 7 14.89 1.32 -4.87
N LEU A 8 14.59 0.27 -4.11
CA LEU A 8 13.48 -0.65 -4.38
C LEU A 8 12.14 0.07 -4.50
N LEU A 9 11.96 1.17 -3.77
CA LEU A 9 10.74 1.96 -3.80
C LEU A 9 10.57 2.70 -5.13
N SER A 10 11.67 2.92 -5.86
CA SER A 10 11.61 3.49 -7.21
C SER A 10 10.81 2.64 -8.19
N LEU A 11 10.68 1.33 -7.95
CA LEU A 11 9.83 0.43 -8.73
C LEU A 11 8.34 0.78 -8.63
N LEU A 12 7.94 1.44 -7.56
CA LEU A 12 6.55 1.80 -7.27
C LEU A 12 6.21 3.23 -7.72
N HIS A 13 7.19 4.12 -7.90
CA HIS A 13 6.94 5.52 -8.28
C HIS A 13 6.12 5.68 -9.57
N PRO A 14 6.40 4.94 -10.67
CA PRO A 14 5.62 5.07 -11.90
C PRO A 14 4.17 4.61 -11.76
N LEU A 15 3.84 3.89 -10.68
CA LEU A 15 2.53 3.26 -10.50
C LEU A 15 1.49 4.21 -9.90
N LYS A 16 1.89 5.36 -9.36
CA LYS A 16 0.98 6.34 -8.73
C LYS A 16 -0.08 6.90 -9.67
N SER A 17 0.19 6.97 -10.97
CA SER A 17 -0.72 7.52 -11.98
C SER A 17 -1.49 6.45 -12.76
N GLU A 18 -1.31 5.17 -12.43
CA GLU A 18 -1.91 4.08 -13.16
C GLU A 18 -3.42 3.94 -12.89
N ALA A 19 -4.15 3.51 -13.92
CA ALA A 19 -5.52 3.09 -13.74
C ALA A 19 -5.58 1.81 -12.88
N TYR A 20 -6.64 1.66 -12.10
CA TYR A 20 -6.82 0.56 -11.15
C TYR A 20 -6.55 -0.83 -11.77
N ASP A 21 -7.11 -1.11 -12.94
CA ASP A 21 -6.98 -2.41 -13.60
C ASP A 21 -5.53 -2.71 -14.04
N ALA A 22 -4.79 -1.67 -14.47
CA ALA A 22 -3.39 -1.80 -14.84
C ALA A 22 -2.46 -1.93 -13.62
N LEU A 23 -2.82 -1.27 -12.52
CA LEU A 23 -2.04 -1.26 -11.28
C LEU A 23 -1.84 -2.65 -10.71
N TYR A 24 -2.88 -3.49 -10.68
CA TYR A 24 -2.81 -4.85 -10.15
C TYR A 24 -1.69 -5.68 -10.81
N PHE A 25 -1.64 -5.68 -12.14
CA PHE A 25 -0.60 -6.41 -12.88
C PHE A 25 0.79 -5.83 -12.63
N LYS A 26 0.90 -4.50 -12.62
CA LYS A 26 2.17 -3.79 -12.44
C LYS A 26 2.72 -3.95 -11.02
N LEU A 27 1.86 -3.94 -9.99
CA LEU A 27 2.27 -4.23 -8.61
C LEU A 27 2.83 -5.64 -8.46
N ARG A 28 2.21 -6.63 -9.11
CA ARG A 28 2.75 -8.01 -9.10
C ARG A 28 4.13 -8.10 -9.76
N LEU A 29 4.33 -7.37 -10.85
CA LEU A 29 5.63 -7.33 -11.52
C LEU A 29 6.68 -6.61 -10.67
N ALA A 30 6.31 -5.48 -10.04
CA ALA A 30 7.18 -4.75 -9.12
C ALA A 30 7.56 -5.62 -7.92
N LYS A 31 6.60 -6.35 -7.31
CA LYS A 31 6.86 -7.33 -6.24
C LYS A 31 7.89 -8.38 -6.66
N ARG A 32 7.74 -8.98 -7.84
CA ARG A 32 8.69 -10.00 -8.33
C ARG A 32 10.09 -9.43 -8.49
N ARG A 33 10.22 -8.21 -9.04
CA ARG A 33 11.52 -7.54 -9.21
C ARG A 33 12.17 -7.19 -7.86
N ALA A 34 11.38 -6.64 -6.94
CA ALA A 34 11.86 -6.35 -5.59
C ALA A 34 12.31 -7.61 -4.86
N ALA A 35 11.50 -8.67 -4.87
CA ALA A 35 11.84 -9.94 -4.23
C ALA A 35 13.11 -10.57 -4.82
N LEU A 36 13.28 -10.53 -6.16
CA LEU A 36 14.49 -11.03 -6.81
C LEU A 36 15.73 -10.24 -6.37
N TRP A 37 15.63 -8.90 -6.35
CA TRP A 37 16.75 -8.05 -5.94
C TRP A 37 17.12 -8.28 -4.48
N ILE A 38 16.12 -8.32 -3.59
CA ILE A 38 16.33 -8.59 -2.16
C ILE A 38 16.99 -9.97 -1.99
N ALA A 39 16.49 -11.00 -2.70
CA ALA A 39 17.08 -12.35 -2.62
C ALA A 39 18.53 -12.42 -3.09
N ILE A 40 18.91 -11.65 -4.12
CA ILE A 40 20.32 -11.58 -4.56
C ILE A 40 21.19 -10.95 -3.47
N CYS A 41 20.73 -9.86 -2.82
CA CYS A 41 21.47 -9.21 -1.75
C CYS A 41 21.59 -10.08 -0.50
N ASP A 42 20.56 -10.85 -0.19
CA ASP A 42 20.49 -11.82 0.90
C ASP A 42 21.45 -12.99 0.66
N LEU A 43 21.33 -13.68 -0.48
CA LEU A 43 22.18 -14.83 -0.82
C LEU A 43 23.66 -14.49 -1.02
N ALA A 44 23.96 -13.24 -1.36
CA ALA A 44 25.33 -12.76 -1.51
C ALA A 44 25.92 -12.19 -0.20
N ASP A 45 25.24 -12.35 0.94
CA ASP A 45 25.63 -11.80 2.24
C ASP A 45 25.91 -10.27 2.22
N ILE A 46 25.24 -9.53 1.30
CA ILE A 46 25.39 -8.07 1.20
C ILE A 46 24.52 -7.38 2.26
N TRP A 47 23.33 -7.93 2.54
CA TRP A 47 22.39 -7.41 3.54
C TRP A 47 22.24 -8.38 4.71
N SER A 48 22.10 -7.81 5.92
CA SER A 48 21.73 -8.59 7.10
C SER A 48 20.27 -9.04 7.01
N LEU A 49 19.88 -10.03 7.79
CA LEU A 49 18.50 -10.51 7.89
C LEU A 49 17.53 -9.37 8.23
N GLU A 50 17.92 -8.49 9.15
CA GLU A 50 17.12 -7.32 9.56
C GLU A 50 16.90 -6.37 8.37
N THR A 51 17.94 -6.14 7.57
CA THR A 51 17.84 -5.30 6.36
C THR A 51 16.91 -5.95 5.35
N VAL A 52 17.01 -7.25 5.14
CA VAL A 52 16.14 -8.01 4.21
C VAL A 52 14.67 -7.90 4.61
N THR A 53 14.35 -8.19 5.87
CA THR A 53 12.96 -8.15 6.37
C THR A 53 12.41 -6.73 6.38
N GLN A 54 13.23 -5.74 6.73
CA GLN A 54 12.86 -4.33 6.64
C GLN A 54 12.53 -3.93 5.21
N LYS A 55 13.36 -4.29 4.22
CA LYS A 55 13.12 -3.94 2.81
C LYS A 55 11.87 -4.61 2.23
N LEU A 56 11.58 -5.84 2.63
CA LEU A 56 10.32 -6.52 2.29
C LEU A 56 9.11 -5.78 2.87
N SER A 57 9.20 -5.36 4.14
CA SER A 57 8.13 -4.64 4.83
C SER A 57 7.90 -3.24 4.25
N GLU A 58 8.96 -2.46 4.00
CA GLU A 58 8.88 -1.15 3.35
C GLU A 58 8.22 -1.22 1.96
N PHE A 59 8.55 -2.28 1.19
CA PHE A 59 7.92 -2.49 -0.11
C PHE A 59 6.43 -2.83 0.03
N ALA A 60 6.07 -3.69 0.98
CA ALA A 60 4.69 -4.07 1.24
C ALA A 60 3.84 -2.85 1.67
N ASP A 61 4.33 -2.03 2.60
CA ASP A 61 3.69 -0.80 3.03
C ASP A 61 3.34 0.14 1.86
N LYS A 62 4.33 0.40 1.01
CA LYS A 62 4.12 1.26 -0.17
C LYS A 62 3.16 0.64 -1.17
N ALA A 63 3.22 -0.68 -1.38
CA ALA A 63 2.31 -1.38 -2.28
C ALA A 63 0.85 -1.33 -1.78
N VAL A 64 0.64 -1.52 -0.47
CA VAL A 64 -0.68 -1.41 0.17
C VAL A 64 -1.24 0.01 0.02
N ASN A 65 -0.42 1.04 0.29
CA ASN A 65 -0.85 2.43 0.14
C ASN A 65 -1.24 2.76 -1.31
N LEU A 66 -0.45 2.32 -2.29
CA LEU A 66 -0.78 2.52 -3.71
C LEU A 66 -2.08 1.81 -4.10
N ALA A 67 -2.28 0.58 -3.63
CA ALA A 67 -3.50 -0.17 -3.89
C ALA A 67 -4.73 0.53 -3.29
N TRP A 68 -4.63 1.00 -2.03
CA TRP A 68 -5.66 1.80 -1.38
C TRP A 68 -5.99 3.06 -2.16
N CYS A 69 -4.99 3.89 -2.48
CA CYS A 69 -5.21 5.13 -3.22
C CYS A 69 -5.92 4.89 -4.56
N ALA A 70 -5.52 3.85 -5.29
CA ALA A 70 -6.13 3.53 -6.57
C ALA A 70 -7.56 3.02 -6.43
N ALA A 71 -7.83 2.14 -5.46
CA ALA A 71 -9.16 1.61 -5.18
C ALA A 71 -10.12 2.71 -4.73
N PHE A 72 -9.69 3.57 -3.80
CA PHE A 72 -10.49 4.70 -3.34
C PHE A 72 -10.79 5.68 -4.48
N ASN A 73 -9.80 6.05 -5.29
CA ASN A 73 -10.01 6.90 -6.46
C ASN A 73 -10.98 6.28 -7.48
N GLN A 74 -10.98 4.95 -7.63
CA GLN A 74 -11.96 4.27 -8.46
C GLN A 74 -13.38 4.40 -7.90
N GLU A 75 -13.56 4.25 -6.58
CA GLU A 75 -14.86 4.45 -5.94
C GLU A 75 -15.33 5.90 -6.03
N LEU A 76 -14.43 6.89 -5.89
CA LEU A 76 -14.76 8.31 -6.08
C LEU A 76 -15.34 8.61 -7.47
N ARG A 77 -14.82 7.96 -8.52
CA ARG A 77 -15.34 8.12 -9.90
C ARG A 77 -16.77 7.67 -10.04
N LYS A 78 -17.29 6.79 -9.16
CA LYS A 78 -18.70 6.38 -9.14
C LYS A 78 -19.64 7.47 -8.61
N GLY A 79 -19.07 8.58 -8.08
CA GLY A 79 -19.80 9.78 -7.68
C GLY A 79 -20.69 9.63 -6.45
N LYS A 80 -20.50 8.59 -5.64
CA LYS A 80 -21.31 8.32 -4.44
C LYS A 80 -20.72 8.91 -3.15
N PHE A 81 -19.47 9.32 -3.18
CA PHE A 81 -18.81 9.98 -2.05
C PHE A 81 -19.25 11.44 -1.95
N PRO A 82 -19.62 11.95 -0.76
CA PRO A 82 -20.13 13.30 -0.62
C PRO A 82 -19.05 14.36 -0.95
N LYS A 83 -19.36 15.28 -1.86
CA LYS A 83 -18.41 16.25 -2.42
C LYS A 83 -17.89 17.30 -1.43
N LYS A 84 -18.52 17.46 -0.27
CA LYS A 84 -18.11 18.43 0.72
C LYS A 84 -16.89 18.02 1.54
N TYR A 85 -16.52 16.72 1.52
CA TYR A 85 -15.34 16.22 2.23
C TYR A 85 -14.13 16.22 1.32
N ASP A 86 -12.97 16.38 1.94
CA ASP A 86 -11.70 16.19 1.24
C ASP A 86 -11.59 14.73 0.79
N ALA A 87 -11.58 14.52 -0.52
CA ALA A 87 -11.46 13.20 -1.13
C ALA A 87 -9.98 12.80 -1.38
N ASN A 88 -9.04 13.45 -0.68
CA ASN A 88 -7.64 13.04 -0.72
C ASN A 88 -7.46 11.74 0.08
N PRO A 89 -6.98 10.64 -0.54
CA PRO A 89 -6.75 9.37 0.16
C PRO A 89 -5.91 9.48 1.43
N ASP A 90 -4.99 10.45 1.48
CA ASP A 90 -4.10 10.65 2.63
C ASP A 90 -4.77 11.36 3.82
N ASN A 91 -5.91 12.06 3.59
CA ASN A 91 -6.55 12.92 4.59
C ASN A 91 -8.04 12.57 4.82
N VAL A 92 -8.55 11.57 4.15
CA VAL A 92 -10.00 11.24 4.19
C VAL A 92 -10.44 10.58 5.50
N GLY A 93 -9.55 10.49 6.48
CA GLY A 93 -9.84 9.84 7.78
C GLY A 93 -9.85 8.31 7.72
N PHE A 94 -9.29 7.72 6.67
CA PHE A 94 -9.12 6.28 6.55
C PHE A 94 -7.66 5.91 6.79
N PHE A 95 -7.43 4.83 7.54
CA PHE A 95 -6.09 4.32 7.79
C PHE A 95 -6.06 2.80 7.85
N ILE A 96 -4.92 2.24 7.50
CA ILE A 96 -4.67 0.81 7.46
C ILE A 96 -3.61 0.49 8.50
N LEU A 97 -3.93 -0.42 9.41
CA LEU A 97 -3.01 -0.93 10.41
C LEU A 97 -2.46 -2.28 9.96
N ALA A 98 -1.16 -2.37 9.78
CA ALA A 98 -0.48 -3.63 9.50
C ALA A 98 -0.32 -4.43 10.81
N MET A 99 -0.65 -5.71 10.75
CA MET A 99 -0.54 -6.64 11.88
C MET A 99 0.58 -7.65 11.64
N GLY A 100 0.89 -8.42 12.67
CA GLY A 100 1.85 -9.52 12.61
C GLY A 100 3.23 -9.10 12.14
N LYS A 101 3.81 -9.86 11.21
CA LYS A 101 5.16 -9.63 10.72
C LYS A 101 5.32 -8.31 9.96
N LEU A 102 4.30 -7.89 9.22
CA LEU A 102 4.36 -6.59 8.53
C LEU A 102 4.36 -5.46 9.55
N GLY A 103 3.48 -5.51 10.57
CA GLY A 103 3.43 -4.51 11.63
C GLY A 103 4.72 -4.42 12.47
N ALA A 104 5.44 -5.54 12.59
CA ALA A 104 6.74 -5.59 13.27
C ALA A 104 7.94 -5.26 12.36
N TYR A 105 7.72 -5.00 11.06
CA TYR A 105 8.78 -4.85 10.05
C TYR A 105 9.69 -6.09 9.91
N GLU A 106 9.12 -7.27 10.15
CA GLU A 106 9.77 -8.57 10.08
C GLU A 106 9.21 -9.47 8.95
N LEU A 107 8.70 -8.85 7.88
CA LEU A 107 8.12 -9.60 6.77
C LEU A 107 9.17 -10.47 6.10
N ASN A 108 8.83 -11.73 5.80
CA ASN A 108 9.69 -12.62 5.02
C ASN A 108 9.12 -12.87 3.61
N TYR A 109 9.86 -13.59 2.75
CA TYR A 109 9.50 -13.83 1.35
C TYR A 109 8.15 -14.52 1.14
N SER A 110 7.75 -15.38 2.07
CA SER A 110 6.52 -16.19 2.00
C SER A 110 5.44 -15.75 2.99
N SER A 111 5.66 -14.63 3.70
CA SER A 111 4.65 -14.13 4.63
C SER A 111 3.43 -13.58 3.91
N ASP A 112 2.27 -13.91 4.44
CA ASP A 112 1.05 -13.18 4.18
C ASP A 112 1.07 -11.85 4.95
N ILE A 113 0.23 -10.92 4.56
CA ILE A 113 0.03 -9.64 5.25
C ILE A 113 -1.37 -9.60 5.84
N ASP A 114 -1.45 -9.30 7.12
CA ASP A 114 -2.71 -9.10 7.84
C ASP A 114 -2.93 -7.61 8.03
N LEU A 115 -4.06 -7.12 7.56
CA LEU A 115 -4.40 -5.69 7.57
C LEU A 115 -5.73 -5.47 8.27
N ILE A 116 -5.82 -4.44 9.10
CA ILE A 116 -7.07 -3.94 9.66
C ILE A 116 -7.30 -2.54 9.13
N CYS A 117 -8.48 -2.31 8.54
CA CYS A 117 -8.86 -1.02 8.01
C CYS A 117 -9.78 -0.30 8.97
N PHE A 118 -9.47 0.95 9.28
CA PHE A 118 -10.26 1.83 10.12
C PHE A 118 -10.61 3.11 9.38
N PHE A 119 -11.66 3.76 9.80
CA PHE A 119 -11.96 5.12 9.41
C PHE A 119 -12.56 5.88 10.58
N ASP A 120 -12.29 7.17 10.62
CA ASP A 120 -12.81 8.10 11.62
C ASP A 120 -14.22 8.53 11.22
N GLU A 121 -15.23 8.02 11.93
CA GLU A 121 -16.62 8.36 11.65
C GLU A 121 -17.04 9.76 12.14
N GLU A 122 -16.28 10.35 13.08
CA GLU A 122 -16.58 11.69 13.62
C GLU A 122 -16.35 12.80 12.59
N ILE A 123 -15.58 12.52 11.53
CA ILE A 123 -15.35 13.46 10.43
C ILE A 123 -16.61 13.66 9.58
N PHE A 124 -17.53 12.67 9.58
CA PHE A 124 -18.65 12.62 8.66
C PHE A 124 -19.98 12.91 9.35
N ASN A 125 -20.91 13.58 8.64
CA ASN A 125 -22.25 13.77 9.16
C ASN A 125 -23.01 12.44 9.20
N PRO A 126 -23.82 12.19 10.25
CA PRO A 126 -24.57 10.94 10.42
C PRO A 126 -25.46 10.58 9.22
N GLU A 127 -26.03 11.58 8.54
CA GLU A 127 -26.90 11.37 7.38
C GLU A 127 -26.15 10.80 6.16
N GLU A 128 -24.87 11.08 6.03
CA GLU A 128 -24.01 10.67 4.91
C GLU A 128 -23.12 9.46 5.25
N PHE A 129 -23.08 9.09 6.51
CA PHE A 129 -22.24 8.04 7.04
C PHE A 129 -22.36 6.71 6.25
N GLN A 130 -23.57 6.33 5.88
CA GLN A 130 -23.79 5.08 5.12
C GLN A 130 -23.17 5.12 3.71
N ALA A 131 -23.17 6.27 3.04
CA ALA A 131 -22.57 6.44 1.73
C ALA A 131 -21.04 6.39 1.82
N VAL A 132 -20.46 7.07 2.83
CA VAL A 132 -19.02 7.07 3.13
C VAL A 132 -18.54 5.67 3.47
N ARG A 133 -19.20 5.01 4.43
CA ARG A 133 -18.89 3.65 4.85
C ARG A 133 -18.91 2.67 3.68
N ARG A 134 -19.93 2.76 2.82
CA ARG A 134 -20.01 1.90 1.62
C ARG A 134 -18.85 2.14 0.66
N THR A 135 -18.43 3.39 0.48
CA THR A 135 -17.28 3.72 -0.37
C THR A 135 -16.00 3.11 0.18
N PHE A 136 -15.75 3.20 1.48
CA PHE A 136 -14.58 2.59 2.11
C PHE A 136 -14.60 1.06 2.03
N ILE A 137 -15.74 0.41 2.33
CA ILE A 137 -15.86 -1.05 2.23
C ILE A 137 -15.62 -1.54 0.79
N ASN A 138 -16.08 -0.80 -0.21
CA ASN A 138 -15.86 -1.20 -1.61
C ASN A 138 -14.42 -0.96 -2.09
N ALA A 139 -13.64 -0.12 -1.39
CA ALA A 139 -12.25 0.18 -1.72
C ALA A 139 -11.25 -0.73 -0.99
N THR A 140 -11.72 -1.55 -0.06
CA THR A 140 -10.92 -2.55 0.66
C THR A 140 -11.16 -3.96 0.16
#